data_5fc2e06ff2e787c35a22c66521f8523a
#
_entry.id   5fc2e06ff2e787c35a22c66521f8523a
#
_cell.length_a   1.000
_cell.length_b   1.000
_cell.length_c   1.000
_cell.angle_alpha   90.00
_cell.angle_beta   90.00
_cell.angle_gamma   90.00
#
_symmetry.space_group_name_H-M   'P 1'
#
loop_
_entity.id
_entity.type
_entity.pdbx_description
1 polymer ?
#
loop_
_entity_poly.entity_id
_entity_poly.type
_entity_poly.pdbx_seq_one_letter_code
_entity_poly.pdbx_strand_id
1 'polypeptide(L)'
;LDEGESAVRFVPYSVALSWRVRDAAADGRTTEVPLASYVSASHDPLAGWESLWLAHLDRDHSHQVRELAAAHVDLTSIDLVRPILVDASGLVFRVYSTGGTSDVRIPFPEPVTCPAEAVAGFEELLSTERPVRRA
;
A
#
# COMPACT_ATOMS: atom_id res chain seq x y z
N LEU A 1 14.07 -7.21 -36.58
CA LEU A 1 12.63 -7.09 -36.35
C LEU A 1 11.98 -8.40 -36.81
N ASP A 2 11.50 -9.19 -35.87
CA ASP A 2 10.66 -10.33 -36.21
C ASP A 2 9.42 -9.86 -36.99
N GLU A 3 9.17 -10.46 -38.14
CA GLU A 3 7.96 -10.23 -38.90
C GLU A 3 6.76 -10.73 -38.10
N GLY A 4 6.12 -9.84 -37.34
CA GLY A 4 4.94 -10.16 -36.56
C GLY A 4 4.78 -9.36 -35.27
N GLU A 5 5.79 -8.63 -34.80
CA GLU A 5 5.64 -7.73 -33.67
C GLU A 5 5.09 -6.37 -34.11
N SER A 6 3.88 -6.05 -33.67
CA SER A 6 3.29 -4.72 -33.83
C SER A 6 3.17 -4.04 -32.45
N ALA A 7 3.69 -2.82 -32.33
CA ALA A 7 3.55 -2.00 -31.13
C ALA A 7 2.33 -1.08 -31.29
N VAL A 8 1.47 -1.08 -30.27
CA VAL A 8 0.31 -0.18 -30.19
C VAL A 8 0.56 0.82 -29.05
N ARG A 9 0.46 2.11 -29.37
CA ARG A 9 0.55 3.18 -28.38
C ARG A 9 -0.83 3.71 -28.05
N PHE A 10 -1.21 3.66 -26.78
CA PHE A 10 -2.43 4.27 -26.27
C PHE A 10 -2.13 5.64 -25.66
N VAL A 11 -2.93 6.64 -26.04
CA VAL A 11 -2.86 7.97 -25.46
C VAL A 11 -4.18 8.21 -24.72
N PRO A 12 -4.16 8.36 -23.38
CA PRO A 12 -5.38 8.62 -22.63
C PRO A 12 -5.91 10.02 -22.95
N TYR A 13 -7.23 10.15 -23.08
CA TYR A 13 -7.87 11.45 -23.19
C TYR A 13 -8.58 11.87 -21.89
N SER A 14 -8.82 10.93 -20.98
CA SER A 14 -9.29 11.20 -19.63
C SER A 14 -8.79 10.16 -18.65
N VAL A 15 -8.54 10.56 -17.40
CA VAL A 15 -8.11 9.69 -16.31
C VAL A 15 -8.92 10.02 -15.07
N ALA A 16 -9.45 9.02 -14.40
CA ALA A 16 -10.18 9.17 -13.15
C ALA A 16 -9.67 8.20 -12.09
N LEU A 17 -9.57 8.67 -10.86
CA LEU A 17 -9.27 7.85 -9.69
C LEU A 17 -10.57 7.53 -8.96
N SER A 18 -10.86 6.25 -8.79
CA SER A 18 -12.03 5.77 -8.07
C SER A 18 -11.63 4.97 -6.85
N TRP A 19 -12.31 5.19 -5.73
CA TRP A 19 -12.12 4.41 -4.50
C TRP A 19 -13.44 4.20 -3.77
N ARG A 20 -13.52 3.15 -2.98
CA ARG A 20 -14.68 2.86 -2.13
C ARG A 20 -14.31 3.03 -0.66
N VAL A 21 -15.19 3.65 0.10
CA VAL A 21 -15.10 3.70 1.55
C VAL A 21 -15.89 2.52 2.11
N ARG A 22 -15.32 1.78 3.04
CA ARG A 22 -15.81 0.48 3.52
C ARG A 22 -17.27 0.46 3.98
N ASP A 23 -17.73 1.47 4.68
CA ASP A 23 -19.05 1.49 5.31
C ASP A 23 -20.03 2.49 4.69
N ALA A 24 -19.67 3.08 3.57
CA ALA A 24 -20.58 3.93 2.84
C ALA A 24 -21.43 3.07 1.90
N ALA A 25 -22.72 3.01 2.14
CA ALA A 25 -23.65 2.35 1.26
C ALA A 25 -23.42 2.78 -0.20
N ALA A 26 -22.85 1.89 -0.99
CA ALA A 26 -22.78 1.88 -2.45
C ALA A 26 -21.99 2.99 -3.18
N ASP A 27 -21.63 4.10 -2.57
CA ASP A 27 -21.04 5.22 -3.29
C ASP A 27 -19.50 5.22 -3.27
N GLY A 28 -18.91 4.59 -4.29
CA GLY A 28 -17.53 4.82 -4.64
C GLY A 28 -17.31 6.30 -4.97
N ARG A 29 -16.21 6.88 -4.47
CA ARG A 29 -15.81 8.23 -4.85
C ARG A 29 -14.95 8.15 -6.11
N THR A 30 -15.18 9.09 -7.02
CA THR A 30 -14.38 9.24 -8.24
C THR A 30 -13.91 10.67 -8.36
N THR A 31 -12.62 10.83 -8.61
CA THR A 31 -12.01 12.14 -8.88
C THR A 31 -11.35 12.11 -10.24
N GLU A 32 -11.61 13.12 -11.04
CA GLU A 32 -10.93 13.29 -12.30
C GLU A 32 -9.48 13.74 -12.07
N VAL A 33 -8.56 13.08 -12.75
CA VAL A 33 -7.13 13.40 -12.69
C VAL A 33 -6.77 14.27 -13.89
N PRO A 34 -6.17 15.45 -13.68
CA PRO A 34 -5.71 16.28 -14.81
C PRO A 34 -4.73 15.48 -15.68
N LEU A 35 -4.96 15.49 -16.99
CA LEU A 35 -4.11 14.76 -17.95
C LEU A 35 -2.64 15.16 -17.84
N ALA A 36 -2.35 16.44 -17.65
CA ALA A 36 -0.99 16.93 -17.47
C ALA A 36 -0.31 16.32 -16.26
N SER A 37 -1.04 16.15 -15.15
CA SER A 37 -0.53 15.50 -13.94
C SER A 37 -0.25 14.01 -14.17
N TYR A 38 -1.14 13.33 -14.89
CA TYR A 38 -0.96 11.91 -15.24
C TYR A 38 0.24 11.70 -16.16
N VAL A 39 0.36 12.49 -17.21
CA VAL A 39 1.45 12.38 -18.19
C VAL A 39 2.81 12.73 -17.59
N SER A 40 2.86 13.70 -16.66
CA SER A 40 4.08 14.11 -15.97
C SER A 40 4.44 13.26 -14.75
N ALA A 41 3.56 12.37 -14.34
CA ALA A 41 3.82 11.48 -13.21
C ALA A 41 5.02 10.57 -13.51
N SER A 42 5.95 10.52 -12.57
CA SER A 42 7.04 9.54 -12.61
C SER A 42 6.63 8.25 -11.90
N HIS A 43 7.36 7.17 -12.21
CA HIS A 43 7.19 5.91 -11.48
C HIS A 43 7.49 6.10 -9.99
N ASP A 44 6.76 5.38 -9.15
CA ASP A 44 7.08 5.33 -7.73
C ASP A 44 8.51 4.77 -7.56
N PRO A 45 9.34 5.39 -6.70
CA PRO A 45 10.73 4.96 -6.50
C PRO A 45 10.86 3.52 -6.00
N LEU A 46 9.79 2.92 -5.46
CA LEU A 46 9.78 1.55 -4.96
C LEU A 46 9.18 0.53 -5.94
N ALA A 47 8.66 0.96 -7.09
CA ALA A 47 7.90 0.12 -8.01
C ALA A 47 8.63 -1.17 -8.43
N GLY A 48 9.93 -1.10 -8.71
CA GLY A 48 10.74 -2.26 -9.11
C GLY A 48 11.11 -3.21 -7.95
N TRP A 49 10.90 -2.81 -6.72
CA TRP A 49 11.28 -3.55 -5.51
C TRP A 49 10.08 -4.02 -4.69
N GLU A 50 8.92 -3.42 -4.91
CA GLU A 50 7.70 -3.63 -4.13
C GLU A 50 7.34 -5.09 -3.92
N SER A 51 7.22 -5.87 -4.99
CA SER A 51 6.78 -7.27 -4.90
C SER A 51 7.73 -8.16 -4.10
N LEU A 52 9.03 -7.92 -4.20
CA LEU A 52 10.03 -8.68 -3.42
C LEU A 52 9.91 -8.36 -1.93
N TRP A 53 9.74 -7.11 -1.59
CA TRP A 53 9.63 -6.70 -0.20
C TRP A 53 8.30 -7.10 0.44
N LEU A 54 7.19 -6.99 -0.28
CA LEU A 54 5.89 -7.46 0.19
C LEU A 54 5.92 -8.95 0.49
N ALA A 55 6.52 -9.77 -0.38
CA ALA A 55 6.68 -11.20 -0.15
C ALA A 55 7.57 -11.49 1.07
N HIS A 56 8.63 -10.73 1.26
CA HIS A 56 9.52 -10.83 2.42
C HIS A 56 8.81 -10.47 3.73
N LEU A 57 8.07 -9.36 3.75
CA LEU A 57 7.28 -8.96 4.90
C LEU A 57 6.22 -10.01 5.27
N ASP A 58 5.52 -10.54 4.28
CA ASP A 58 4.48 -11.55 4.49
C ASP A 58 5.05 -12.86 5.05
N ARG A 59 6.20 -13.28 4.56
CA ARG A 59 6.84 -14.54 4.96
C ARG A 59 7.61 -14.43 6.28
N ASP A 60 8.43 -13.40 6.42
CA ASP A 60 9.43 -13.34 7.49
C ASP A 60 9.09 -12.32 8.59
N HIS A 61 8.16 -11.40 8.32
CA HIS A 61 7.78 -10.31 9.22
C HIS A 61 6.28 -10.23 9.49
N SER A 62 5.56 -11.33 9.34
CA SER A 62 4.11 -11.37 9.52
C SER A 62 3.66 -10.88 10.91
N HIS A 63 4.46 -11.14 11.95
CA HIS A 63 4.17 -10.68 13.30
C HIS A 63 4.23 -9.14 13.39
N GLN A 64 5.28 -8.54 12.83
CA GLN A 64 5.45 -7.08 12.81
C GLN A 64 4.37 -6.39 11.96
N VAL A 65 4.01 -6.99 10.83
CA VAL A 65 2.90 -6.53 9.98
C VAL A 65 1.60 -6.50 10.78
N ARG A 66 1.30 -7.57 11.52
CA ARG A 66 0.13 -7.65 12.37
C ARG A 66 0.17 -6.64 13.52
N GLU A 67 1.31 -6.50 14.18
CA GLU A 67 1.52 -5.54 15.28
C GLU A 67 1.26 -4.10 14.80
N LEU A 68 1.79 -3.76 13.64
CA LEU A 68 1.61 -2.45 13.04
C LEU A 68 0.15 -2.19 12.62
N ALA A 69 -0.52 -3.17 12.05
CA ALA A 69 -1.95 -3.07 11.72
C ALA A 69 -2.82 -2.92 12.97
N ALA A 70 -2.49 -3.62 14.06
CA ALA A 70 -3.22 -3.56 15.32
C ALA A 70 -3.16 -2.18 16.00
N ALA A 71 -2.16 -1.38 15.70
CA ALA A 71 -2.07 -0.01 16.17
C ALA A 71 -3.09 0.93 15.49
N HIS A 72 -3.63 0.54 14.35
CA HIS A 72 -4.54 1.36 13.54
C HIS A 72 -5.97 0.82 13.48
N VAL A 73 -6.16 -0.47 13.66
CA VAL A 73 -7.48 -1.13 13.60
C VAL A 73 -7.59 -2.21 14.67
N ASP A 74 -8.81 -2.44 15.13
CA ASP A 74 -9.07 -3.55 16.05
C ASP A 74 -8.99 -4.89 15.33
N LEU A 75 -8.12 -5.76 15.83
CA LEU A 75 -7.94 -7.11 15.32
C LEU A 75 -8.39 -8.15 16.34
N THR A 76 -9.04 -9.20 15.84
CA THR A 76 -9.31 -10.41 16.62
C THR A 76 -8.20 -11.45 16.39
N SER A 77 -8.13 -12.47 17.23
CA SER A 77 -7.10 -13.52 17.12
C SER A 77 -7.18 -14.33 15.82
N ILE A 78 -8.33 -14.34 15.17
CA ILE A 78 -8.56 -15.08 13.92
C ILE A 78 -8.38 -14.25 12.66
N ASP A 79 -8.23 -12.94 12.80
CA ASP A 79 -8.00 -12.05 11.65
C ASP A 79 -6.62 -12.29 11.06
N LEU A 80 -6.55 -12.35 9.74
CA LEU A 80 -5.31 -12.43 8.99
C LEU A 80 -4.96 -11.06 8.42
N VAL A 81 -3.70 -10.65 8.55
CA VAL A 81 -3.20 -9.39 8.00
C VAL A 81 -2.11 -9.68 7.00
N ARG A 82 -2.21 -9.11 5.79
CA ARG A 82 -1.20 -9.26 4.74
C ARG A 82 -0.80 -7.90 4.17
N PRO A 83 0.49 -7.69 3.92
CA PRO A 83 0.95 -6.52 3.19
C PRO A 83 0.60 -6.69 1.70
N ILE A 84 -0.02 -5.67 1.12
CA ILE A 84 -0.48 -5.73 -0.28
C ILE A 84 0.07 -4.62 -1.17
N LEU A 85 0.58 -3.56 -0.58
CA LEU A 85 1.14 -2.43 -1.33
C LEU A 85 2.16 -1.70 -0.48
N VAL A 86 3.21 -1.23 -1.13
CA VAL A 86 4.12 -0.23 -0.61
C VAL A 86 4.42 0.78 -1.72
N ASP A 87 4.36 2.04 -1.38
CA ASP A 87 4.75 3.14 -2.25
C ASP A 87 5.60 4.16 -1.47
N ALA A 88 6.01 5.22 -2.13
CA ALA A 88 6.84 6.28 -1.52
C ALA A 88 6.22 6.89 -0.26
N SER A 89 4.92 6.84 -0.08
CA SER A 89 4.22 7.47 1.04
C SER A 89 3.83 6.52 2.17
N GLY A 90 3.87 5.21 1.98
CA GLY A 90 3.54 4.27 3.05
C GLY A 90 3.23 2.85 2.59
N LEU A 91 2.61 2.12 3.49
CA LEU A 91 2.21 0.73 3.31
C LEU A 91 0.69 0.60 3.32
N VAL A 92 0.19 -0.42 2.64
CA VAL A 92 -1.21 -0.83 2.77
C VAL A 92 -1.23 -2.30 3.20
N PHE A 93 -1.95 -2.58 4.27
CA PHE A 93 -2.20 -3.94 4.74
C PHE A 93 -3.65 -4.30 4.52
N ARG A 94 -3.89 -5.52 4.10
CA ARG A 94 -5.25 -6.08 3.98
C ARG A 94 -5.55 -6.95 5.17
N VAL A 95 -6.67 -6.67 5.82
CA VAL A 95 -7.19 -7.44 6.94
C VAL A 95 -8.32 -8.33 6.42
N TYR A 96 -8.17 -9.62 6.64
CA TYR A 96 -9.19 -10.63 6.36
C TYR A 96 -9.84 -11.02 7.67
N SER A 97 -11.13 -10.76 7.79
CA SER A 97 -11.92 -11.08 8.97
C SER A 97 -13.19 -11.83 8.57
N THR A 98 -13.91 -12.36 9.54
CA THR A 98 -15.19 -13.08 9.29
C THR A 98 -16.25 -12.20 8.63
N GLY A 99 -16.20 -10.89 8.85
CA GLY A 99 -17.11 -9.91 8.24
C GLY A 99 -16.70 -9.43 6.85
N GLY A 100 -15.55 -9.89 6.32
CA GLY A 100 -15.02 -9.49 5.01
C GLY A 100 -13.59 -8.98 5.05
N THR A 101 -13.18 -8.26 4.03
CA THR A 101 -11.84 -7.70 3.90
C THR A 101 -11.84 -6.18 4.02
N SER A 102 -10.77 -5.62 4.56
CA SER A 102 -10.54 -4.18 4.61
C SER A 102 -9.08 -3.85 4.44
N ASP A 103 -8.80 -2.69 3.90
CA ASP A 103 -7.45 -2.19 3.73
C ASP A 103 -7.18 -1.08 4.75
N VAL A 104 -6.01 -1.13 5.35
CA VAL A 104 -5.50 -0.07 6.23
C VAL A 104 -4.23 0.50 5.64
N ARG A 105 -4.20 1.82 5.48
CA ARG A 105 -3.02 2.53 5.01
C ARG A 105 -2.25 3.08 6.20
N ILE A 106 -0.96 2.82 6.20
CA ILE A 106 -0.03 3.25 7.24
C ILE A 106 1.02 4.14 6.56
N PRO A 107 0.97 5.45 6.76
CA PRO A 107 1.93 6.34 6.16
C PRO A 107 3.30 6.19 6.80
N PHE A 108 4.37 6.31 5.99
CA PHE A 108 5.71 6.53 6.54
C PHE A 108 5.76 7.89 7.24
N PRO A 109 6.64 8.07 8.24
CA PRO A 109 6.83 9.38 8.90
C PRO A 109 7.15 10.49 7.91
N GLU A 110 7.91 10.17 6.88
CA GLU A 110 8.19 11.04 5.72
C GLU A 110 8.18 10.20 4.44
N PRO A 111 7.83 10.78 3.28
CA PRO A 111 7.91 10.08 2.01
C PRO A 111 9.33 9.59 1.74
N VAL A 112 9.46 8.40 1.18
CA VAL A 112 10.74 7.76 0.91
C VAL A 112 11.09 7.84 -0.57
N THR A 113 12.38 7.82 -0.88
CA THR A 113 12.90 7.94 -2.25
C THR A 113 13.64 6.69 -2.73
N CYS A 114 13.87 5.73 -1.84
CA CYS A 114 14.58 4.49 -2.17
C CYS A 114 14.19 3.35 -1.21
N PRO A 115 14.47 2.10 -1.57
CA PRO A 115 14.19 0.94 -0.72
C PRO A 115 14.81 1.01 0.69
N ALA A 116 16.02 1.50 0.83
CA ALA A 116 16.68 1.60 2.13
C ALA A 116 15.92 2.53 3.09
N GLU A 117 15.39 3.65 2.60
CA GLU A 117 14.56 4.56 3.38
C GLU A 117 13.21 3.92 3.76
N ALA A 118 12.64 3.10 2.88
CA ALA A 118 11.41 2.38 3.17
C ALA A 118 11.59 1.36 4.30
N VAL A 119 12.68 0.63 4.31
CA VAL A 119 13.03 -0.29 5.41
C VAL A 119 13.22 0.48 6.71
N ALA A 120 13.95 1.58 6.69
CA ALA A 120 14.14 2.43 7.86
C ALA A 120 12.81 3.02 8.37
N GLY A 121 11.94 3.45 7.45
CA GLY A 121 10.60 3.95 7.78
C GLY A 121 9.71 2.88 8.44
N PHE A 122 9.76 1.66 7.97
CA PHE A 122 9.06 0.53 8.58
C PHE A 122 9.56 0.24 10.00
N GLU A 123 10.86 0.22 10.20
CA GLU A 123 11.47 0.04 11.52
C GLU A 123 11.10 1.17 12.49
N GLU A 124 11.07 2.40 12.00
CA GLU A 124 10.66 3.58 12.78
C GLU A 124 9.19 3.48 13.21
N LEU A 125 8.29 3.09 12.30
CA LEU A 125 6.89 2.85 12.61
C LEU A 125 6.72 1.79 13.70
N LEU A 126 7.44 0.69 13.61
CA LEU A 126 7.42 -0.35 14.64
C LEU A 126 7.89 0.16 16.01
N SER A 127 8.89 1.01 16.04
CA SER A 127 9.42 1.60 17.29
C SER A 127 8.44 2.58 17.92
N THR A 128 7.75 3.37 17.10
CA THR A 128 6.86 4.44 17.57
C THR A 128 5.51 3.90 18.02
N GLU A 129 5.01 2.85 17.36
CA GLU A 129 3.66 2.32 17.58
C GLU A 129 3.61 1.12 18.54
N ARG A 130 4.75 0.67 19.05
CA ARG A 130 4.77 -0.33 20.11
C ARG A 130 4.05 0.23 21.33
N PRO A 131 2.99 -0.46 21.83
CA PRO A 131 2.40 -0.08 23.08
C PRO A 131 3.50 -0.13 24.16
N VAL A 132 3.68 0.99 24.85
CA VAL A 132 4.57 1.02 26.02
C VAL A 132 4.02 -0.01 27.00
N ARG A 133 4.71 -1.14 27.16
CA ARG A 133 4.40 -2.06 28.25
C ARG A 133 4.62 -1.29 29.54
N ARG A 134 3.54 -0.84 30.13
CA ARG A 134 3.59 -0.41 31.51
C ARG A 134 3.93 -1.64 32.36
N ALA A 135 5.13 -1.62 32.89
CA ALA A 135 5.51 -2.60 33.88
C ALA A 135 4.62 -2.48 35.11
#